data_4ca6232cc38ad295ed5c785227ffdbbd
#
_entry.id   4ca6232cc38ad295ed5c785227ffdbbd
#
_cell.length_a   1.000
_cell.length_b   1.000
_cell.length_c   1.000
_cell.angle_alpha   90.00
_cell.angle_beta   90.00
_cell.angle_gamma   90.00
#
_symmetry.space_group_name_H-M   'P 1'
#
loop_
_entity.id
_entity.type
_entity.pdbx_description
1 polymer ?
#
loop_
_entity_poly.entity_id
_entity_poly.type
_entity_poly.pdbx_seq_one_letter_code
_entity_poly.pdbx_strand_id
1 'polypeptide(L)'
;VLARFRRQRGDDVRFQGGTDDNSLKNVLAAQAAGADVQEFVDRNAEAFLALGPALSLTVDDIIRTSRDGRHRPGVERVWRACAAAGDLYRKRYEGLYCTGCEQFYTRAELRGGCCPEHGTEPQPVAEENWFFRLSRYAGPLREAITAGQLRIEPAGRRHEVLAFIDQGLEDFSVSRPAERAGGWGIPVPGDPGQVIYVWFDALCNYVTALGYGTEGDAYRRWWAGNAGSRRIHLLGKGVLRFHAVYWPAVLLSSGQPLPSDLFVHDYLTAGGRKISKSSGPAGSDPAALAAEYGADAVRWWLLREVPRVGDADFTVERLIARADDELANGLGNLVNRVIAMIGRYRDGRVPGVCG
;
A
#
# COMPACT_ATOMS: atom_id res chain seq x y z
N VAL A 1 -4.26 14.17 -3.53
CA VAL A 1 -4.81 14.90 -4.69
C VAL A 1 -6.12 14.26 -5.14
N LEU A 2 -6.14 12.94 -5.45
CA LEU A 2 -7.36 12.27 -5.93
C LEU A 2 -8.54 12.46 -4.97
N ALA A 3 -8.36 12.25 -3.67
CA ALA A 3 -9.42 12.44 -2.68
C ALA A 3 -9.97 13.88 -2.68
N ARG A 4 -9.09 14.90 -2.71
CA ARG A 4 -9.52 16.31 -2.79
C ARG A 4 -10.29 16.61 -4.07
N PHE A 5 -9.79 16.13 -5.22
CA PHE A 5 -10.46 16.31 -6.50
C PHE A 5 -11.87 15.72 -6.50
N ARG A 6 -12.01 14.51 -5.95
CA ARG A 6 -13.33 13.85 -5.89
C ARG A 6 -14.28 14.56 -4.93
N ARG A 7 -13.81 15.00 -3.77
CA ARG A 7 -14.61 15.82 -2.84
C ARG A 7 -15.07 17.14 -3.44
N GLN A 8 -14.19 17.83 -4.21
CA GLN A 8 -14.57 19.05 -4.92
C GLN A 8 -15.66 18.82 -5.97
N ARG A 9 -15.78 17.61 -6.48
CA ARG A 9 -16.86 17.22 -7.41
C ARG A 9 -18.12 16.74 -6.73
N GLY A 10 -18.19 16.82 -5.40
CA GLY A 10 -19.36 16.41 -4.62
C GLY A 10 -19.40 14.92 -4.26
N ASP A 11 -18.36 14.15 -4.57
CA ASP A 11 -18.31 12.74 -4.18
C ASP A 11 -18.10 12.62 -2.66
N ASP A 12 -18.76 11.65 -2.04
CA ASP A 12 -18.44 11.21 -0.68
C ASP A 12 -17.19 10.35 -0.72
N VAL A 13 -16.14 10.76 -0.01
CA VAL A 13 -14.82 10.16 -0.11
C VAL A 13 -14.24 9.86 1.27
N ARG A 14 -13.91 8.60 1.52
CA ARG A 14 -13.08 8.18 2.63
C ARG A 14 -11.69 7.82 2.11
N PHE A 15 -10.68 8.51 2.59
CA PHE A 15 -9.27 8.23 2.33
C PHE A 15 -8.62 7.65 3.58
N GLN A 16 -8.23 6.40 3.53
CA GLN A 16 -7.57 5.71 4.63
C GLN A 16 -6.15 5.29 4.28
N GLY A 17 -5.31 5.21 5.29
CA GLY A 17 -3.98 4.64 5.27
C GLY A 17 -3.81 3.63 6.40
N GLY A 18 -2.67 2.95 6.42
CA GLY A 18 -2.33 2.04 7.50
C GLY A 18 -0.83 1.76 7.55
N THR A 19 -0.39 1.22 8.67
CA THR A 19 0.97 0.72 8.87
C THR A 19 0.95 -0.80 8.92
N ASP A 20 2.01 -1.47 8.49
CA ASP A 20 2.22 -2.91 8.56
C ASP A 20 3.23 -3.22 9.68
N ASP A 21 2.81 -3.04 10.91
CA ASP A 21 3.68 -3.14 12.09
C ASP A 21 4.13 -4.57 12.38
N ASN A 22 3.30 -5.59 12.05
CA ASN A 22 3.44 -6.99 12.46
C ASN A 22 4.39 -7.80 11.56
N SER A 23 5.52 -7.21 11.19
CA SER A 23 6.49 -7.84 10.31
C SER A 23 7.73 -8.39 11.05
N LEU A 24 8.27 -9.52 10.58
CA LEU A 24 9.54 -10.06 11.08
C LEU A 24 10.69 -9.06 10.85
N LYS A 25 10.62 -8.30 9.78
CA LYS A 25 11.61 -7.25 9.48
C LYS A 25 11.69 -6.21 10.59
N ASN A 26 10.54 -5.82 11.17
CA ASN A 26 10.50 -4.88 12.29
C ASN A 26 11.11 -5.49 13.56
N VAL A 27 10.87 -6.77 13.82
CA VAL A 27 11.50 -7.49 14.94
C VAL A 27 13.02 -7.48 14.84
N LEU A 28 13.55 -7.86 13.68
CA LEU A 28 15.00 -7.89 13.44
C LEU A 28 15.63 -6.50 13.50
N ALA A 29 14.93 -5.48 12.98
CA ALA A 29 15.41 -4.10 13.03
C ALA A 29 15.40 -3.54 14.46
N ALA A 30 14.38 -3.85 15.25
CA ALA A 30 14.31 -3.48 16.66
C ALA A 30 15.43 -4.14 17.47
N GLN A 31 15.66 -5.44 17.27
CA GLN A 31 16.77 -6.17 17.87
C GLN A 31 18.14 -5.57 17.53
N ALA A 32 18.36 -5.26 16.24
CA ALA A 32 19.59 -4.60 15.78
C ALA A 32 19.79 -3.21 16.39
N ALA A 33 18.71 -2.51 16.71
CA ALA A 33 18.72 -1.21 17.38
C ALA A 33 18.77 -1.30 18.92
N GLY A 34 18.73 -2.51 19.50
CA GLY A 34 18.65 -2.71 20.95
C GLY A 34 17.38 -2.14 21.59
N ALA A 35 16.28 -2.10 20.85
CA ALA A 35 15.02 -1.51 21.26
C ALA A 35 13.91 -2.57 21.41
N ASP A 36 12.92 -2.27 22.25
CA ASP A 36 11.67 -3.02 22.27
C ASP A 36 10.95 -2.92 20.92
N VAL A 37 10.33 -4.02 20.48
CA VAL A 37 9.70 -4.06 19.13
C VAL A 37 8.54 -3.09 19.04
N GLN A 38 7.72 -3.00 20.10
CA GLN A 38 6.57 -2.08 20.10
C GLN A 38 7.02 -0.63 20.08
N GLU A 39 8.02 -0.25 20.86
CA GLU A 39 8.57 1.10 20.86
C GLU A 39 9.22 1.46 19.50
N PHE A 40 9.87 0.48 18.87
CA PHE A 40 10.49 0.65 17.57
C PHE A 40 9.44 0.93 16.48
N VAL A 41 8.37 0.13 16.40
CA VAL A 41 7.31 0.33 15.41
C VAL A 41 6.49 1.57 15.70
N ASP A 42 6.31 1.96 16.97
CA ASP A 42 5.61 3.19 17.36
C ASP A 42 6.36 4.43 16.84
N ARG A 43 7.66 4.52 17.06
CA ARG A 43 8.49 5.63 16.53
C ARG A 43 8.42 5.71 14.99
N ASN A 44 8.52 4.57 14.32
CA ASN A 44 8.45 4.54 12.85
C ASN A 44 7.07 4.98 12.35
N ALA A 45 6.01 4.58 13.03
CA ALA A 45 4.66 4.98 12.69
C ALA A 45 4.43 6.48 12.93
N GLU A 46 4.94 7.06 14.03
CA GLU A 46 4.87 8.49 14.30
C GLU A 46 5.55 9.31 13.21
N ALA A 47 6.74 8.89 12.76
CA ALA A 47 7.44 9.52 11.64
C ALA A 47 6.62 9.45 10.34
N PHE A 48 5.95 8.32 10.10
CA PHE A 48 5.08 8.16 8.93
C PHE A 48 3.81 9.03 9.05
N LEU A 49 3.19 9.10 10.23
CA LEU A 49 2.02 9.93 10.48
C LEU A 49 2.32 11.42 10.32
N ALA A 50 3.52 11.85 10.72
CA ALA A 50 3.98 13.24 10.57
C ALA A 50 4.05 13.71 9.11
N LEU A 51 4.12 12.80 8.13
CA LEU A 51 4.01 13.15 6.70
C LEU A 51 2.62 13.69 6.33
N GLY A 52 1.58 13.34 7.09
CA GLY A 52 0.23 13.84 6.87
C GLY A 52 0.15 15.37 6.84
N PRO A 53 0.43 16.05 7.94
CA PRO A 53 0.46 17.52 7.98
C PRO A 53 1.58 18.11 7.10
N ALA A 54 2.79 17.53 7.10
CA ALA A 54 3.93 18.02 6.33
C ALA A 54 3.63 18.14 4.83
N LEU A 55 2.92 17.15 4.25
CA LEU A 55 2.54 17.11 2.84
C LEU A 55 1.07 17.56 2.61
N SER A 56 0.41 18.12 3.61
CA SER A 56 -0.99 18.54 3.55
C SER A 56 -1.90 17.40 3.05
N LEU A 57 -1.72 16.18 3.54
CA LEU A 57 -2.59 15.05 3.21
C LEU A 57 -3.92 15.15 3.98
N THR A 58 -5.03 14.80 3.31
CA THR A 58 -6.37 14.81 3.91
C THR A 58 -6.85 13.39 4.17
N VAL A 59 -6.07 12.64 4.93
CA VAL A 59 -6.40 11.26 5.33
C VAL A 59 -7.47 11.31 6.41
N ASP A 60 -8.53 10.52 6.27
CA ASP A 60 -9.64 10.47 7.22
C ASP A 60 -9.38 9.48 8.36
N ASP A 61 -8.60 8.43 8.09
CA ASP A 61 -8.32 7.38 9.06
C ASP A 61 -6.97 6.70 8.75
N ILE A 62 -6.19 6.43 9.78
CA ILE A 62 -4.95 5.66 9.66
C ILE A 62 -4.97 4.56 10.72
N ILE A 63 -5.03 3.31 10.25
CA ILE A 63 -5.03 2.15 11.15
C ILE A 63 -3.60 1.70 11.44
N ARG A 64 -3.33 1.39 12.71
CA ARG A 64 -2.09 0.79 13.19
C ARG A 64 -2.31 -0.68 13.47
N THR A 65 -1.70 -1.58 12.68
CA THR A 65 -1.98 -3.03 12.76
C THR A 65 -1.58 -3.66 14.10
N SER A 66 -0.59 -3.09 14.79
CA SER A 66 -0.15 -3.54 16.12
C SER A 66 -0.93 -2.95 17.30
N ARG A 67 -1.65 -1.84 17.09
CA ARG A 67 -2.26 -1.05 18.18
C ARG A 67 -3.77 -0.89 18.10
N ASP A 68 -4.32 -0.83 16.89
CA ASP A 68 -5.73 -0.53 16.70
C ASP A 68 -6.61 -1.72 17.08
N GLY A 69 -7.49 -1.51 18.07
CA GLY A 69 -8.38 -2.56 18.56
C GLY A 69 -9.38 -3.10 17.52
N ARG A 70 -9.57 -2.40 16.39
CA ARG A 70 -10.39 -2.86 15.26
C ARG A 70 -9.69 -3.95 14.44
N HIS A 71 -8.34 -3.95 14.43
CA HIS A 71 -7.57 -4.73 13.47
C HIS A 71 -7.63 -6.23 13.76
N ARG A 72 -7.16 -6.65 14.92
CA ARG A 72 -7.07 -8.08 15.28
C ARG A 72 -8.39 -8.84 15.16
N PRO A 73 -9.54 -8.37 15.69
CA PRO A 73 -10.81 -9.08 15.53
C PRO A 73 -11.22 -9.26 14.07
N GLY A 74 -10.94 -8.26 13.22
CA GLY A 74 -11.22 -8.32 11.80
C GLY A 74 -10.34 -9.32 11.06
N VAL A 75 -9.04 -9.34 11.34
CA VAL A 75 -8.10 -10.34 10.78
C VAL A 75 -8.51 -11.74 11.17
N GLU A 76 -8.80 -11.98 12.44
CA GLU A 76 -9.27 -13.29 12.93
C GLU A 76 -10.59 -13.71 12.28
N ARG A 77 -11.49 -12.76 11.99
CA ARG A 77 -12.74 -13.03 11.28
C ARG A 77 -12.49 -13.45 9.82
N VAL A 78 -11.58 -12.76 9.10
CA VAL A 78 -11.15 -13.15 7.74
C VAL A 78 -10.53 -14.54 7.76
N TRP A 79 -9.64 -14.80 8.72
CA TRP A 79 -9.00 -16.11 8.88
C TRP A 79 -10.03 -17.23 9.07
N ARG A 80 -10.95 -17.06 10.01
CA ARG A 80 -12.01 -18.08 10.26
C ARG A 80 -12.91 -18.30 9.05
N ALA A 81 -13.21 -17.24 8.29
CA ALA A 81 -14.00 -17.37 7.06
C ALA A 81 -13.25 -18.18 5.99
N CYS A 82 -11.96 -17.90 5.77
CA CYS A 82 -11.12 -18.69 4.86
C CYS A 82 -10.95 -20.14 5.33
N ALA A 83 -10.84 -20.38 6.63
CA ALA A 83 -10.80 -21.73 7.19
C ALA A 83 -12.13 -22.49 6.96
N ALA A 84 -13.27 -21.83 7.20
CA ALA A 84 -14.59 -22.39 6.94
C ALA A 84 -14.84 -22.72 5.45
N ALA A 85 -14.25 -21.93 4.54
CA ALA A 85 -14.26 -22.22 3.10
C ALA A 85 -13.36 -23.40 2.71
N GLY A 86 -12.59 -23.96 3.64
CA GLY A 86 -11.65 -25.06 3.39
C GLY A 86 -10.38 -24.63 2.63
N ASP A 87 -10.05 -23.35 2.67
CA ASP A 87 -8.92 -22.80 1.93
C ASP A 87 -7.63 -22.67 2.77
N LEU A 88 -7.70 -23.00 4.04
CA LEU A 88 -6.52 -23.05 4.92
C LEU A 88 -6.18 -24.49 5.28
N TYR A 89 -4.88 -24.85 5.19
CA TYR A 89 -4.39 -26.17 5.56
C TYR A 89 -2.94 -26.13 6.04
N ARG A 90 -2.54 -27.11 6.85
CA ARG A 90 -1.16 -27.24 7.34
C ARG A 90 -0.29 -27.95 6.32
N LYS A 91 0.94 -27.45 6.12
CA LYS A 91 1.93 -28.04 5.22
C LYS A 91 3.33 -27.82 5.77
N ARG A 92 4.15 -28.87 5.79
CA ARG A 92 5.60 -28.73 5.94
C ARG A 92 6.16 -28.18 4.61
N TYR A 93 6.91 -27.12 4.71
CA TYR A 93 7.47 -26.42 3.58
C TYR A 93 8.97 -26.18 3.78
N GLU A 94 9.74 -26.45 2.74
CA GLU A 94 11.16 -26.11 2.64
C GLU A 94 11.33 -25.15 1.48
N GLY A 95 11.97 -24.00 1.71
CA GLY A 95 12.09 -22.96 0.69
C GLY A 95 13.16 -21.94 1.03
N LEU A 96 13.40 -21.03 0.09
CA LEU A 96 14.35 -19.94 0.21
C LEU A 96 13.60 -18.66 0.60
N TYR A 97 13.83 -18.16 1.82
CA TYR A 97 13.12 -17.03 2.38
C TYR A 97 13.95 -15.74 2.32
N CYS A 98 13.42 -14.69 1.67
CA CYS A 98 14.00 -13.36 1.72
C CYS A 98 13.34 -12.54 2.82
N THR A 99 14.09 -12.16 3.85
CA THR A 99 13.60 -11.35 4.97
C THR A 99 13.20 -9.93 4.52
N GLY A 100 13.87 -9.38 3.50
CA GLY A 100 13.56 -8.05 2.98
C GLY A 100 12.19 -7.94 2.32
N CYS A 101 11.81 -8.95 1.50
CA CYS A 101 10.49 -9.06 0.87
C CYS A 101 9.46 -9.73 1.77
N GLU A 102 9.93 -10.45 2.81
CA GLU A 102 9.13 -11.31 3.67
C GLU A 102 8.38 -12.41 2.91
N GLN A 103 8.98 -12.93 1.83
CA GLN A 103 8.40 -13.98 0.98
C GLN A 103 9.39 -15.09 0.65
N PHE A 104 8.83 -16.24 0.28
CA PHE A 104 9.59 -17.37 -0.23
C PHE A 104 9.82 -17.23 -1.73
N TYR A 105 10.96 -17.73 -2.17
CA TYR A 105 11.37 -17.81 -3.57
C TYR A 105 11.71 -19.25 -3.96
N THR A 106 11.37 -19.61 -5.17
CA THR A 106 11.95 -20.76 -5.85
C THR A 106 13.34 -20.40 -6.40
N ARG A 107 14.19 -21.39 -6.64
CA ARG A 107 15.51 -21.14 -7.24
C ARG A 107 15.41 -20.46 -8.62
N ALA A 108 14.35 -20.73 -9.37
CA ALA A 108 14.12 -20.15 -10.69
C ALA A 108 13.77 -18.64 -10.64
N GLU A 109 13.22 -18.15 -9.54
CA GLU A 109 12.88 -16.75 -9.35
C GLU A 109 14.07 -15.89 -8.92
N LEU A 110 15.18 -16.52 -8.50
CA LEU A 110 16.38 -15.79 -8.06
C LEU A 110 17.22 -15.33 -9.26
N ARG A 111 17.86 -14.18 -9.09
CA ARG A 111 18.83 -13.63 -10.05
C ARG A 111 20.24 -13.77 -9.48
N GLY A 112 21.05 -14.64 -10.10
CA GLY A 112 22.39 -14.92 -9.59
C GLY A 112 22.41 -15.47 -8.15
N GLY A 113 21.37 -16.24 -7.76
CA GLY A 113 21.23 -16.78 -6.40
C GLY A 113 20.64 -15.80 -5.37
N CYS A 114 20.38 -14.56 -5.77
CA CYS A 114 19.88 -13.49 -4.89
C CYS A 114 18.43 -13.12 -5.20
N CYS A 115 17.73 -12.58 -4.19
CA CYS A 115 16.42 -11.98 -4.32
C CYS A 115 16.46 -10.81 -5.33
N PRO A 116 15.59 -10.79 -6.35
CA PRO A 116 15.61 -9.76 -7.39
C PRO A 116 15.29 -8.35 -6.89
N GLU A 117 14.60 -8.22 -5.75
CA GLU A 117 14.22 -6.93 -5.17
C GLU A 117 15.29 -6.34 -4.23
N HIS A 118 15.97 -7.20 -3.46
CA HIS A 118 16.92 -6.76 -2.42
C HIS A 118 18.38 -7.10 -2.73
N GLY A 119 18.66 -7.94 -3.74
CA GLY A 119 20.01 -8.37 -4.07
C GLY A 119 20.71 -9.20 -2.99
N THR A 120 19.96 -9.73 -2.02
CA THR A 120 20.45 -10.54 -0.91
C THR A 120 20.16 -12.01 -1.15
N GLU A 121 21.05 -12.89 -0.67
CA GLU A 121 20.84 -14.34 -0.71
C GLU A 121 19.73 -14.73 0.28
N PRO A 122 18.67 -15.43 -0.17
CA PRO A 122 17.61 -15.88 0.71
C PRO A 122 18.08 -17.04 1.60
N GLN A 123 17.54 -17.10 2.80
CA GLN A 123 17.86 -18.13 3.79
C GLN A 123 17.06 -19.42 3.51
N PRO A 124 17.68 -20.62 3.55
CA PRO A 124 16.93 -21.87 3.54
C PRO A 124 16.16 -22.04 4.84
N VAL A 125 14.88 -22.34 4.73
CA VAL A 125 13.97 -22.49 5.85
C VAL A 125 13.12 -23.72 5.67
N ALA A 126 12.99 -24.53 6.73
CA ALA A 126 12.11 -25.70 6.80
C ALA A 126 11.13 -25.50 7.98
N GLU A 127 9.86 -25.31 7.70
CA GLU A 127 8.82 -24.96 8.66
C GLU A 127 7.53 -25.72 8.36
N GLU A 128 6.71 -25.93 9.39
CA GLU A 128 5.32 -26.35 9.23
C GLU A 128 4.42 -25.15 9.46
N ASN A 129 3.77 -24.69 8.36
CA ASN A 129 2.97 -23.47 8.36
C ASN A 129 1.54 -23.76 7.88
N TRP A 130 0.65 -22.81 8.12
CA TRP A 130 -0.64 -22.73 7.42
C TRP A 130 -0.44 -22.16 6.02
N PHE A 131 -1.11 -22.79 5.05
CA PHE A 131 -1.12 -22.41 3.65
C PHE A 131 -2.53 -22.03 3.22
N PHE A 132 -2.60 -21.05 2.31
CA PHE A 132 -3.83 -20.67 1.63
C PHE A 132 -3.87 -21.27 0.23
N ARG A 133 -5.01 -21.84 -0.15
CA ARG A 133 -5.23 -22.51 -1.45
C ARG A 133 -5.43 -21.49 -2.58
N LEU A 134 -4.41 -20.71 -2.86
CA LEU A 134 -4.43 -19.68 -3.91
C LEU A 134 -4.72 -20.28 -5.29
N SER A 135 -4.24 -21.50 -5.55
CA SER A 135 -4.44 -22.22 -6.80
C SER A 135 -5.91 -22.35 -7.23
N ARG A 136 -6.83 -22.39 -6.26
CA ARG A 136 -8.29 -22.44 -6.53
C ARG A 136 -8.85 -21.16 -7.15
N TYR A 137 -8.15 -20.05 -7.00
CA TYR A 137 -8.62 -18.71 -7.36
C TYR A 137 -8.11 -18.20 -8.71
N ALA A 138 -7.30 -18.98 -9.45
CA ALA A 138 -6.78 -18.58 -10.76
C ALA A 138 -7.91 -18.21 -11.75
N GLY A 139 -8.91 -19.07 -11.90
CA GLY A 139 -10.09 -18.82 -12.74
C GLY A 139 -10.91 -17.60 -12.31
N PRO A 140 -11.40 -17.55 -11.05
CA PRO A 140 -12.18 -16.42 -10.54
C PRO A 140 -11.44 -15.06 -10.63
N LEU A 141 -10.15 -15.02 -10.33
CA LEU A 141 -9.36 -13.80 -10.44
C LEU A 141 -9.21 -13.34 -11.89
N ARG A 142 -8.90 -14.27 -12.78
CA ARG A 142 -8.78 -13.98 -14.21
C ARG A 142 -10.09 -13.43 -14.76
N GLU A 143 -11.22 -14.02 -14.41
CA GLU A 143 -12.55 -13.55 -14.79
C GLU A 143 -12.81 -12.15 -14.25
N ALA A 144 -12.60 -11.90 -12.96
CA ALA A 144 -12.82 -10.58 -12.34
C ALA A 144 -12.00 -9.47 -13.03
N ILE A 145 -10.73 -9.75 -13.40
CA ILE A 145 -9.86 -8.79 -14.09
C ILE A 145 -10.30 -8.58 -15.54
N THR A 146 -10.65 -9.65 -16.27
CA THR A 146 -11.03 -9.54 -17.69
C THR A 146 -12.41 -8.94 -17.87
N ALA A 147 -13.35 -9.20 -16.96
CA ALA A 147 -14.67 -8.59 -16.92
C ALA A 147 -14.66 -7.13 -16.39
N GLY A 148 -13.52 -6.63 -15.94
CA GLY A 148 -13.38 -5.27 -15.42
C GLY A 148 -13.99 -5.04 -14.04
N GLN A 149 -14.32 -6.11 -13.31
CA GLN A 149 -14.73 -6.03 -11.90
C GLN A 149 -13.58 -5.59 -11.00
N LEU A 150 -12.35 -6.01 -11.32
CA LEU A 150 -11.11 -5.55 -10.75
C LEU A 150 -10.27 -4.89 -11.85
N ARG A 151 -10.25 -3.57 -11.91
CA ARG A 151 -9.46 -2.82 -12.88
C ARG A 151 -8.05 -2.59 -12.37
N ILE A 152 -7.06 -2.85 -13.20
CA ILE A 152 -5.65 -2.65 -12.87
C ILE A 152 -5.06 -1.66 -13.85
N GLU A 153 -4.56 -0.55 -13.32
CA GLU A 153 -3.94 0.55 -14.08
C GLU A 153 -2.48 0.75 -13.64
N PRO A 154 -1.59 1.00 -14.59
CA PRO A 154 -1.75 1.06 -16.06
C PRO A 154 -1.91 -0.33 -16.70
N ALA A 155 -2.33 -0.37 -17.97
CA ALA A 155 -2.62 -1.61 -18.69
C ALA A 155 -1.47 -2.63 -18.71
N GLY A 156 -0.21 -2.17 -18.72
CA GLY A 156 0.97 -3.05 -18.63
C GLY A 156 0.98 -3.87 -17.35
N ARG A 157 0.54 -3.29 -16.22
CA ARG A 157 0.45 -4.00 -14.94
C ARG A 157 -0.68 -5.03 -14.94
N ARG A 158 -1.78 -4.76 -15.63
CA ARG A 158 -2.84 -5.76 -15.84
C ARG A 158 -2.33 -6.96 -16.62
N HIS A 159 -1.56 -6.74 -17.68
CA HIS A 159 -0.98 -7.83 -18.48
C HIS A 159 0.03 -8.64 -17.66
N GLU A 160 0.84 -8.00 -16.83
CA GLU A 160 1.77 -8.67 -15.90
C GLU A 160 1.03 -9.60 -14.92
N VAL A 161 -0.07 -9.12 -14.32
CA VAL A 161 -0.89 -9.91 -13.40
C VAL A 161 -1.57 -11.07 -14.11
N LEU A 162 -2.16 -10.87 -15.28
CA LEU A 162 -2.78 -11.94 -16.05
C LEU A 162 -1.75 -12.99 -16.47
N ALA A 163 -0.57 -12.59 -16.92
CA ALA A 163 0.52 -13.51 -17.26
C ALA A 163 0.97 -14.31 -16.03
N PHE A 164 1.03 -13.70 -14.85
CA PHE A 164 1.35 -14.41 -13.61
C PHE A 164 0.28 -15.43 -13.24
N ILE A 165 -1.00 -15.11 -13.39
CA ILE A 165 -2.10 -16.05 -13.15
C ILE A 165 -2.06 -17.21 -14.16
N ASP A 166 -1.79 -16.93 -15.45
CA ASP A 166 -1.77 -17.91 -16.53
C ASP A 166 -0.57 -18.87 -16.44
N GLN A 167 0.51 -18.51 -15.74
CA GLN A 167 1.62 -19.40 -15.40
C GLN A 167 1.26 -20.47 -14.36
N GLY A 168 0.11 -20.33 -13.70
CA GLY A 168 -0.35 -21.17 -12.61
C GLY A 168 -0.06 -20.56 -11.23
N LEU A 169 -1.10 -20.47 -10.42
CA LEU A 169 -0.97 -19.98 -9.05
C LEU A 169 -0.63 -21.13 -8.11
N GLU A 170 0.38 -20.92 -7.27
CA GLU A 170 0.76 -21.85 -6.21
C GLU A 170 0.21 -21.38 -4.86
N ASP A 171 -0.16 -22.35 -4.02
CA ASP A 171 -0.59 -22.09 -2.65
C ASP A 171 0.55 -21.46 -1.85
N PHE A 172 0.26 -20.47 -1.02
CA PHE A 172 1.28 -19.75 -0.29
C PHE A 172 1.10 -19.82 1.23
N SER A 173 2.21 -19.70 1.95
CA SER A 173 2.22 -19.74 3.41
C SER A 173 1.63 -18.46 4.00
N VAL A 174 0.62 -18.61 4.88
CA VAL A 174 -0.08 -17.52 5.56
C VAL A 174 0.18 -17.47 7.06
N SER A 175 1.10 -18.28 7.58
CA SER A 175 1.57 -18.21 8.97
C SER A 175 3.08 -18.42 9.08
N ARG A 176 3.60 -18.14 10.26
CA ARG A 176 5.00 -18.40 10.64
C ARG A 176 5.03 -18.95 12.05
N PRO A 177 6.02 -19.79 12.43
CA PRO A 177 6.22 -20.17 13.81
C PRO A 177 6.37 -18.94 14.72
N ALA A 178 5.64 -18.91 15.83
CA ALA A 178 5.68 -17.79 16.76
C ALA A 178 7.09 -17.55 17.32
N GLU A 179 7.87 -18.62 17.53
CA GLU A 179 9.26 -18.52 17.97
C GLU A 179 10.12 -17.74 16.96
N ARG A 180 10.00 -18.04 15.66
CA ARG A 180 10.73 -17.31 14.60
C ARG A 180 10.32 -15.85 14.51
N ALA A 181 9.05 -15.54 14.74
CA ALA A 181 8.53 -14.18 14.76
C ALA A 181 8.85 -13.44 16.07
N GLY A 182 9.58 -14.07 17.02
CA GLY A 182 9.85 -13.49 18.35
C GLY A 182 8.57 -13.22 19.15
N GLY A 183 7.49 -13.98 18.90
CA GLY A 183 6.18 -13.76 19.50
C GLY A 183 5.42 -12.53 18.96
N TRP A 184 5.97 -11.84 17.97
CA TRP A 184 5.39 -10.62 17.40
C TRP A 184 4.42 -10.94 16.26
N GLY A 185 3.23 -10.35 16.30
CA GLY A 185 2.17 -10.54 15.31
C GLY A 185 0.87 -11.06 15.91
N ILE A 186 -0.13 -11.31 15.08
CA ILE A 186 -1.43 -11.83 15.50
C ILE A 186 -1.35 -13.35 15.56
N PRO A 187 -1.62 -13.98 16.73
CA PRO A 187 -1.66 -15.44 16.82
C PRO A 187 -2.73 -16.04 15.89
N VAL A 188 -2.40 -17.18 15.29
CA VAL A 188 -3.38 -17.93 14.47
C VAL A 188 -4.52 -18.41 15.36
N PRO A 189 -5.79 -18.18 15.01
CA PRO A 189 -6.94 -18.68 15.75
C PRO A 189 -6.92 -20.21 15.89
N GLY A 190 -6.85 -20.70 17.14
CA GLY A 190 -6.78 -22.13 17.45
C GLY A 190 -5.38 -22.75 17.35
N ASP A 191 -4.34 -21.98 17.01
CA ASP A 191 -2.96 -22.47 16.92
C ASP A 191 -1.96 -21.40 17.40
N PRO A 192 -1.84 -21.18 18.70
CA PRO A 192 -1.00 -20.12 19.28
C PRO A 192 0.50 -20.31 19.06
N GLY A 193 0.94 -21.49 18.60
CA GLY A 193 2.32 -21.75 18.15
C GLY A 193 2.66 -21.10 16.81
N GLN A 194 1.67 -20.50 16.16
CA GLN A 194 1.82 -19.80 14.87
C GLN A 194 1.32 -18.37 14.99
N VAL A 195 1.96 -17.45 14.26
CA VAL A 195 1.47 -16.09 14.01
C VAL A 195 1.06 -15.93 12.55
N ILE A 196 0.04 -15.12 12.31
CA ILE A 196 -0.45 -14.81 10.97
C ILE A 196 0.65 -14.05 10.22
N TYR A 197 0.87 -14.44 8.98
CA TYR A 197 1.86 -13.83 8.10
C TYR A 197 1.50 -12.37 7.79
N VAL A 198 2.50 -11.49 7.84
CA VAL A 198 2.32 -10.04 7.72
C VAL A 198 1.50 -9.62 6.51
N TRP A 199 1.65 -10.23 5.34
CA TRP A 199 0.87 -9.85 4.18
C TRP A 199 -0.60 -10.27 4.26
N PHE A 200 -0.92 -11.39 4.94
CA PHE A 200 -2.32 -11.72 5.22
C PHE A 200 -2.92 -10.74 6.22
N ASP A 201 -2.18 -10.41 7.25
CA ASP A 201 -2.53 -9.47 8.30
C ASP A 201 -2.67 -8.04 7.73
N ALA A 202 -1.60 -7.50 7.15
CA ALA A 202 -1.55 -6.11 6.68
C ALA A 202 -2.62 -5.80 5.62
N LEU A 203 -2.89 -6.73 4.68
CA LEU A 203 -3.92 -6.52 3.66
C LEU A 203 -5.34 -6.46 4.25
N CYS A 204 -5.58 -7.07 5.39
CA CYS A 204 -6.86 -6.94 6.09
C CYS A 204 -7.15 -5.51 6.57
N ASN A 205 -6.13 -4.63 6.66
CA ASN A 205 -6.32 -3.26 7.14
C ASN A 205 -7.36 -2.49 6.33
N TYR A 206 -7.52 -2.79 5.04
CA TYR A 206 -8.50 -2.15 4.17
C TYR A 206 -9.94 -2.34 4.65
N VAL A 207 -10.25 -3.44 5.28
CA VAL A 207 -11.57 -3.75 5.82
C VAL A 207 -11.65 -3.56 7.34
N THR A 208 -10.56 -3.82 8.06
CA THR A 208 -10.55 -3.69 9.53
C THR A 208 -10.61 -2.24 9.98
N ALA A 209 -10.00 -1.31 9.24
CA ALA A 209 -10.14 0.13 9.47
C ALA A 209 -11.59 0.61 9.33
N LEU A 210 -12.42 -0.14 8.61
CA LEU A 210 -13.85 0.11 8.48
C LEU A 210 -14.70 -0.62 9.55
N GLY A 211 -14.04 -1.29 10.51
CA GLY A 211 -14.73 -2.04 11.56
C GLY A 211 -15.21 -3.43 11.15
N TYR A 212 -14.63 -4.04 10.11
CA TYR A 212 -14.91 -5.45 9.81
C TYR A 212 -14.41 -6.33 10.95
N GLY A 213 -15.30 -6.99 11.65
CA GLY A 213 -14.98 -7.77 12.86
C GLY A 213 -15.36 -7.08 14.16
N THR A 214 -15.78 -5.82 14.10
CA THR A 214 -16.39 -5.06 15.19
C THR A 214 -17.80 -4.59 14.77
N GLU A 215 -18.61 -4.16 15.72
CA GLU A 215 -19.93 -3.62 15.41
C GLU A 215 -19.80 -2.18 14.91
N GLY A 216 -20.09 -1.94 13.62
CA GLY A 216 -20.04 -0.59 13.04
C GLY A 216 -20.59 -0.53 11.61
N ASP A 217 -21.18 0.61 11.25
CA ASP A 217 -21.80 0.79 9.92
C ASP A 217 -20.81 1.16 8.83
N ALA A 218 -19.56 1.55 9.19
CA ALA A 218 -18.58 2.02 8.23
C ALA A 218 -18.21 0.94 7.19
N TYR A 219 -18.07 -0.31 7.62
CA TYR A 219 -17.81 -1.42 6.71
C TYR A 219 -18.93 -1.58 5.68
N ARG A 220 -20.20 -1.57 6.11
CA ARG A 220 -21.36 -1.64 5.21
C ARG A 220 -21.40 -0.46 4.25
N ARG A 221 -21.17 0.76 4.77
CA ARG A 221 -21.20 1.99 3.96
C ARG A 221 -20.11 2.02 2.90
N TRP A 222 -18.86 1.72 3.26
CA TRP A 222 -17.70 1.98 2.43
C TRP A 222 -17.17 0.76 1.66
N TRP A 223 -17.51 -0.45 2.11
CA TRP A 223 -16.99 -1.67 1.49
C TRP A 223 -18.08 -2.59 0.94
N ALA A 224 -19.02 -3.05 1.76
CA ALA A 224 -19.96 -4.10 1.41
C ALA A 224 -21.26 -3.60 0.75
N GLY A 225 -21.73 -2.39 1.07
CA GLY A 225 -23.14 -2.01 0.88
C GLY A 225 -23.51 -1.29 -0.41
N ASN A 226 -22.58 -0.80 -1.21
CA ASN A 226 -22.90 0.07 -2.35
C ASN A 226 -22.38 -0.47 -3.69
N ALA A 227 -23.29 -0.92 -4.55
CA ALA A 227 -23.00 -1.39 -5.90
C ALA A 227 -22.35 -0.32 -6.82
N GLY A 228 -22.43 0.97 -6.46
CA GLY A 228 -21.81 2.09 -7.20
C GLY A 228 -20.51 2.64 -6.59
N SER A 229 -20.12 2.18 -5.40
CA SER A 229 -18.91 2.70 -4.73
C SER A 229 -17.64 2.17 -5.36
N ARG A 230 -16.67 3.06 -5.57
CA ARG A 230 -15.33 2.68 -6.00
C ARG A 230 -14.44 2.43 -4.79
N ARG A 231 -13.83 1.26 -4.72
CA ARG A 231 -12.83 0.86 -3.72
C ARG A 231 -11.48 0.86 -4.42
N ILE A 232 -10.71 1.93 -4.22
CA ILE A 232 -9.49 2.21 -4.98
C ILE A 232 -8.28 1.94 -4.08
N HIS A 233 -7.35 1.09 -4.51
CA HIS A 233 -6.05 0.90 -3.89
C HIS A 233 -4.97 1.62 -4.69
N LEU A 234 -4.15 2.43 -4.02
CA LEU A 234 -2.96 3.09 -4.58
C LEU A 234 -1.73 2.37 -4.05
N LEU A 235 -0.90 1.84 -4.92
CA LEU A 235 0.22 0.97 -4.51
C LEU A 235 1.42 1.06 -5.43
N GLY A 236 2.59 0.78 -4.88
CA GLY A 236 3.83 0.62 -5.65
C GLY A 236 3.93 -0.74 -6.34
N LYS A 237 4.64 -0.81 -7.47
CA LYS A 237 4.80 -2.04 -8.27
C LYS A 237 5.34 -3.25 -7.49
N GLY A 238 6.16 -3.03 -6.46
CA GLY A 238 6.76 -4.12 -5.68
C GLY A 238 5.75 -4.91 -4.83
N VAL A 239 4.53 -4.40 -4.63
CA VAL A 239 3.47 -5.08 -3.88
C VAL A 239 2.27 -5.45 -4.76
N LEU A 240 2.46 -5.42 -6.09
CA LEU A 240 1.40 -5.68 -7.07
C LEU A 240 0.75 -7.05 -6.89
N ARG A 241 1.54 -8.12 -6.78
CA ARG A 241 1.03 -9.49 -6.63
C ARG A 241 0.18 -9.65 -5.37
N PHE A 242 0.57 -9.01 -4.26
CA PHE A 242 -0.18 -9.05 -3.02
C PHE A 242 -1.56 -8.41 -3.16
N HIS A 243 -1.67 -7.28 -3.87
CA HIS A 243 -2.92 -6.54 -4.00
C HIS A 243 -3.79 -7.01 -5.18
N ALA A 244 -3.19 -7.55 -6.23
CA ALA A 244 -3.92 -7.95 -7.42
C ALA A 244 -4.29 -9.45 -7.45
N VAL A 245 -3.61 -10.29 -6.63
CA VAL A 245 -3.79 -11.73 -6.63
C VAL A 245 -4.12 -12.24 -5.23
N TYR A 246 -3.24 -12.05 -4.24
CA TYR A 246 -3.40 -12.65 -2.90
C TYR A 246 -4.59 -12.05 -2.15
N TRP A 247 -4.65 -10.73 -2.06
CA TRP A 247 -5.74 -10.04 -1.39
C TRP A 247 -7.11 -10.31 -2.02
N PRO A 248 -7.30 -10.18 -3.33
CA PRO A 248 -8.56 -10.54 -3.97
C PRO A 248 -8.95 -12.01 -3.75
N ALA A 249 -8.00 -12.95 -3.75
CA ALA A 249 -8.28 -14.34 -3.45
C ALA A 249 -8.78 -14.55 -2.00
N VAL A 250 -8.14 -13.89 -1.03
CA VAL A 250 -8.56 -13.91 0.39
C VAL A 250 -9.94 -13.28 0.55
N LEU A 251 -10.25 -12.20 -0.16
CA LEU A 251 -11.58 -11.60 -0.16
C LEU A 251 -12.63 -12.54 -0.72
N LEU A 252 -12.37 -13.18 -1.86
CA LEU A 252 -13.28 -14.18 -2.46
C LEU A 252 -13.50 -15.35 -1.51
N SER A 253 -12.43 -15.89 -0.91
CA SER A 253 -12.51 -16.98 0.06
C SER A 253 -13.35 -16.62 1.29
N SER A 254 -13.21 -15.40 1.77
CA SER A 254 -13.96 -14.90 2.93
C SER A 254 -15.33 -14.33 2.60
N GLY A 255 -15.79 -14.44 1.34
CA GLY A 255 -17.08 -13.95 0.87
C GLY A 255 -17.20 -12.43 0.85
N GLN A 256 -16.07 -11.71 0.70
CA GLN A 256 -16.05 -10.26 0.72
C GLN A 256 -15.96 -9.67 -0.70
N PRO A 257 -16.54 -8.48 -0.94
CA PRO A 257 -16.41 -7.79 -2.21
C PRO A 257 -14.97 -7.42 -2.55
N LEU A 258 -14.63 -7.49 -3.84
CA LEU A 258 -13.32 -7.08 -4.36
C LEU A 258 -13.14 -5.56 -4.34
N PRO A 259 -11.90 -5.03 -4.29
CA PRO A 259 -11.63 -3.67 -4.70
C PRO A 259 -12.04 -3.49 -6.17
N SER A 260 -12.44 -2.27 -6.54
CA SER A 260 -12.84 -1.97 -7.92
C SER A 260 -11.65 -1.60 -8.80
N ASP A 261 -10.63 -0.98 -8.20
CA ASP A 261 -9.50 -0.42 -8.93
C ASP A 261 -8.18 -0.55 -8.16
N LEU A 262 -7.14 -0.91 -8.88
CA LEU A 262 -5.76 -0.85 -8.42
C LEU A 262 -5.00 0.16 -9.30
N PHE A 263 -4.48 1.24 -8.71
CA PHE A 263 -3.58 2.16 -9.36
C PHE A 263 -2.15 1.88 -8.91
N VAL A 264 -1.33 1.41 -9.85
CA VAL A 264 0.04 0.98 -9.58
C VAL A 264 1.01 2.02 -10.10
N HIS A 265 1.86 2.53 -9.22
CA HIS A 265 2.96 3.42 -9.60
C HIS A 265 4.31 2.68 -9.54
N ASP A 266 5.27 3.18 -10.30
CA ASP A 266 6.64 2.68 -10.27
C ASP A 266 7.45 3.36 -9.16
N TYR A 267 8.75 3.09 -9.07
CA TYR A 267 9.58 3.55 -7.96
C TYR A 267 10.08 4.98 -8.18
N LEU A 268 10.32 5.66 -7.08
CA LEU A 268 11.19 6.81 -7.04
C LEU A 268 12.62 6.32 -6.82
N THR A 269 13.54 6.83 -7.65
CA THR A 269 14.97 6.57 -7.54
C THR A 269 15.71 7.88 -7.28
N ALA A 270 16.93 7.77 -6.77
CA ALA A 270 17.87 8.86 -6.70
C ALA A 270 19.24 8.35 -7.13
N GLY A 271 19.76 8.93 -8.21
CA GLY A 271 20.97 8.43 -8.86
C GLY A 271 20.82 6.99 -9.36
N GLY A 272 19.63 6.64 -9.88
CA GLY A 272 19.29 5.31 -10.38
C GLY A 272 19.06 4.23 -9.32
N ARG A 273 19.14 4.57 -8.02
CA ARG A 273 18.88 3.64 -6.91
C ARG A 273 17.52 3.92 -6.28
N LYS A 274 16.76 2.86 -6.00
CA LYS A 274 15.45 2.97 -5.32
C LYS A 274 15.60 3.72 -3.99
N ILE A 275 14.80 4.75 -3.79
CA ILE A 275 14.69 5.42 -2.49
C ILE A 275 13.97 4.48 -1.54
N SER A 276 14.59 4.12 -0.42
CA SER A 276 13.99 3.29 0.63
C SER A 276 14.04 4.00 1.98
N LYS A 277 13.20 3.55 2.92
CA LYS A 277 13.12 4.10 4.30
C LYS A 277 14.48 4.11 5.03
N SER A 278 15.39 3.20 4.67
CA SER A 278 16.69 3.00 5.33
C SER A 278 17.90 3.47 4.51
N SER A 279 17.72 3.83 3.24
CA SER A 279 18.84 4.10 2.31
C SER A 279 18.50 5.14 1.24
N GLY A 280 17.71 6.17 1.59
CA GLY A 280 17.55 7.35 0.73
C GLY A 280 18.83 8.22 0.78
N PRO A 281 19.26 8.84 -0.32
CA PRO A 281 20.34 9.83 -0.28
C PRO A 281 19.93 10.99 0.62
N ALA A 282 20.94 11.66 1.20
CA ALA A 282 20.74 12.90 1.94
C ALA A 282 19.91 13.88 1.08
N GLY A 283 18.83 14.43 1.65
CA GLY A 283 17.95 15.37 0.95
C GLY A 283 16.75 14.74 0.22
N SER A 284 16.47 13.45 0.38
CA SER A 284 15.26 12.82 -0.17
C SER A 284 14.12 12.61 0.83
N ASP A 285 14.27 13.11 2.07
CA ASP A 285 13.21 13.07 3.07
C ASP A 285 12.06 14.00 2.66
N PRO A 286 10.84 13.47 2.43
CA PRO A 286 9.72 14.27 1.97
C PRO A 286 9.25 15.34 2.98
N ALA A 287 9.43 15.12 4.28
CA ALA A 287 9.09 16.12 5.29
C ALA A 287 10.09 17.29 5.27
N ALA A 288 11.40 16.99 5.17
CA ALA A 288 12.44 18.01 5.04
C ALA A 288 12.27 18.82 3.74
N LEU A 289 12.01 18.14 2.62
CA LEU A 289 11.73 18.81 1.34
C LEU A 289 10.50 19.72 1.42
N ALA A 290 9.43 19.27 2.09
CA ALA A 290 8.23 20.09 2.27
C ALA A 290 8.49 21.30 3.19
N ALA A 291 9.33 21.15 4.20
CA ALA A 291 9.72 22.26 5.08
C ALA A 291 10.59 23.31 4.36
N GLU A 292 11.48 22.89 3.47
CA GLU A 292 12.41 23.76 2.76
C GLU A 292 11.78 24.42 1.52
N TYR A 293 11.08 23.63 0.69
CA TYR A 293 10.56 24.08 -0.63
C TYR A 293 9.04 24.28 -0.64
N GLY A 294 8.36 23.94 0.44
CA GLY A 294 6.89 23.95 0.52
C GLY A 294 6.22 22.65 0.06
N ALA A 295 5.15 22.29 0.75
CA ALA A 295 4.38 21.07 0.44
C ALA A 295 3.84 21.04 -0.99
N ASP A 296 3.43 22.19 -1.54
CA ASP A 296 2.86 22.25 -2.89
C ASP A 296 3.92 22.02 -3.97
N ALA A 297 5.17 22.47 -3.78
CA ALA A 297 6.28 22.17 -4.69
C ALA A 297 6.55 20.67 -4.75
N VAL A 298 6.65 20.00 -3.59
CA VAL A 298 6.87 18.54 -3.52
C VAL A 298 5.71 17.78 -4.16
N ARG A 299 4.47 18.16 -3.87
CA ARG A 299 3.25 17.54 -4.42
C ARG A 299 3.15 17.74 -5.93
N TRP A 300 3.49 18.93 -6.42
CA TRP A 300 3.51 19.23 -7.85
C TRP A 300 4.54 18.38 -8.57
N TRP A 301 5.77 18.30 -8.04
CA TRP A 301 6.82 17.46 -8.60
C TRP A 301 6.38 16.00 -8.71
N LEU A 302 5.83 15.42 -7.63
CA LEU A 302 5.35 14.04 -7.61
C LEU A 302 4.26 13.76 -8.66
N LEU A 303 3.41 14.73 -8.98
CA LEU A 303 2.34 14.55 -9.95
C LEU A 303 2.79 14.86 -11.38
N ARG A 304 3.80 15.70 -11.54
CA ARG A 304 4.24 16.23 -12.83
C ARG A 304 5.38 15.41 -13.42
N GLU A 305 6.34 15.02 -12.59
CA GLU A 305 7.55 14.34 -13.03
C GLU A 305 7.45 12.81 -13.00
N VAL A 306 6.62 12.26 -12.11
CA VAL A 306 6.46 10.81 -12.03
C VAL A 306 5.62 10.33 -13.22
N PRO A 307 6.19 9.52 -14.13
CA PRO A 307 5.46 9.03 -15.29
C PRO A 307 4.42 7.99 -14.86
N ARG A 308 3.42 7.76 -15.72
CA ARG A 308 2.44 6.68 -15.49
C ARG A 308 3.05 5.29 -15.54
N VAL A 309 4.15 5.12 -16.24
CA VAL A 309 4.92 3.87 -16.37
C VAL A 309 6.40 4.23 -16.39
N GLY A 310 7.18 3.51 -15.60
CA GLY A 310 8.62 3.70 -15.46
C GLY A 310 9.00 4.41 -14.15
N ASP A 311 10.20 4.14 -13.70
CA ASP A 311 10.76 4.74 -12.49
C ASP A 311 11.08 6.22 -12.75
N ALA A 312 10.94 7.06 -11.72
CA ALA A 312 11.29 8.48 -11.78
C ALA A 312 12.51 8.77 -10.90
N ASP A 313 13.53 9.37 -11.48
CA ASP A 313 14.72 9.78 -10.72
C ASP A 313 14.50 11.17 -10.13
N PHE A 314 14.59 11.24 -8.79
CA PHE A 314 14.42 12.47 -8.03
C PHE A 314 15.75 13.22 -7.93
N THR A 315 15.71 14.52 -8.22
CA THR A 315 16.76 15.46 -7.85
C THR A 315 16.16 16.78 -7.34
N VAL A 316 16.86 17.44 -6.44
CA VAL A 316 16.40 18.72 -5.86
C VAL A 316 16.34 19.81 -6.94
N GLU A 317 17.29 19.81 -7.87
CA GLU A 317 17.33 20.78 -8.98
C GLU A 317 16.07 20.69 -9.85
N ARG A 318 15.58 19.47 -10.14
CA ARG A 318 14.34 19.26 -10.90
C ARG A 318 13.11 19.69 -10.10
N LEU A 319 13.13 19.49 -8.77
CA LEU A 319 12.04 19.96 -7.91
C LEU A 319 11.95 21.49 -7.94
N ILE A 320 13.09 22.18 -7.78
CA ILE A 320 13.17 23.65 -7.83
C ILE A 320 12.73 24.16 -9.20
N ALA A 321 13.28 23.61 -10.27
CA ALA A 321 12.95 24.04 -11.64
C ALA A 321 11.44 23.92 -11.91
N ARG A 322 10.78 22.82 -11.48
CA ARG A 322 9.33 22.66 -11.66
C ARG A 322 8.51 23.62 -10.80
N ALA A 323 8.96 23.89 -9.57
CA ALA A 323 8.29 24.85 -8.70
C ALA A 323 8.39 26.27 -9.29
N ASP A 324 9.55 26.68 -9.74
CA ASP A 324 9.78 28.01 -10.29
C ASP A 324 9.07 28.19 -11.65
N ASP A 325 9.26 27.28 -12.61
CA ASP A 325 8.74 27.43 -13.95
C ASP A 325 7.22 27.27 -14.04
N GLU A 326 6.67 26.27 -13.33
CA GLU A 326 5.26 25.90 -13.52
C GLU A 326 4.35 26.46 -12.42
N LEU A 327 4.77 26.48 -11.14
CA LEU A 327 3.95 27.06 -10.08
C LEU A 327 4.14 28.56 -9.96
N ALA A 328 5.37 29.06 -9.80
CA ALA A 328 5.59 30.49 -9.63
C ALA A 328 5.40 31.27 -10.93
N ASN A 329 6.19 30.97 -11.97
CA ASN A 329 6.16 31.72 -13.24
C ASN A 329 4.97 31.36 -14.14
N GLY A 330 4.43 30.13 -14.04
CA GLY A 330 3.24 29.71 -14.77
C GLY A 330 1.96 30.12 -14.08
N LEU A 331 1.45 29.26 -13.18
CA LEU A 331 0.17 29.45 -12.52
C LEU A 331 0.14 30.67 -11.61
N GLY A 332 1.18 30.87 -10.80
CA GLY A 332 1.27 32.01 -9.85
C GLY A 332 1.23 33.35 -10.59
N ASN A 333 1.98 33.48 -11.69
CA ASN A 333 1.99 34.69 -12.51
C ASN A 333 0.63 34.93 -13.19
N LEU A 334 -0.03 33.88 -13.71
CA LEU A 334 -1.38 33.97 -14.24
C LEU A 334 -2.38 34.52 -13.20
N VAL A 335 -2.39 33.90 -12.01
CA VAL A 335 -3.27 34.31 -10.91
C VAL A 335 -3.01 35.76 -10.51
N ASN A 336 -1.74 36.13 -10.33
CA ASN A 336 -1.36 37.50 -10.00
C ASN A 336 -1.82 38.52 -11.04
N ARG A 337 -1.64 38.24 -12.33
CA ARG A 337 -2.10 39.10 -13.42
C ARG A 337 -3.62 39.25 -13.44
N VAL A 338 -4.36 38.14 -13.28
CA VAL A 338 -5.82 38.15 -13.25
C VAL A 338 -6.33 38.98 -12.07
N ILE A 339 -5.79 38.78 -10.87
CA ILE A 339 -6.17 39.56 -9.68
C ILE A 339 -5.85 41.04 -9.87
N ALA A 340 -4.68 41.38 -10.40
CA ALA A 340 -4.30 42.78 -10.68
C ALA A 340 -5.25 43.43 -11.71
N MET A 341 -5.67 42.71 -12.74
CA MET A 341 -6.65 43.18 -13.73
C MET A 341 -8.06 43.40 -13.10
N ILE A 342 -8.49 42.47 -12.27
CA ILE A 342 -9.75 42.58 -11.55
C ILE A 342 -9.72 43.85 -10.65
N GLY A 343 -8.64 44.04 -9.89
CA GLY A 343 -8.45 45.25 -9.07
C GLY A 343 -8.48 46.53 -9.93
N ARG A 344 -7.75 46.56 -11.03
CA ARG A 344 -7.60 47.75 -11.87
C ARG A 344 -8.87 48.10 -12.69
N TYR A 345 -9.59 47.12 -13.22
CA TYR A 345 -10.67 47.35 -14.19
C TYR A 345 -12.06 46.99 -13.66
N ARG A 346 -12.17 46.41 -12.47
CA ARG A 346 -13.43 45.91 -11.89
C ARG A 346 -13.62 46.28 -10.41
N ASP A 347 -12.83 47.22 -9.89
CA ASP A 347 -12.88 47.65 -8.48
C ASP A 347 -12.80 46.45 -7.49
N GLY A 348 -11.98 45.44 -7.83
CA GLY A 348 -11.82 44.26 -7.01
C GLY A 348 -12.98 43.25 -7.06
N ARG A 349 -13.95 43.43 -7.94
CA ARG A 349 -15.11 42.55 -8.06
C ARG A 349 -14.97 41.52 -9.18
N VAL A 350 -15.07 40.24 -8.88
CA VAL A 350 -15.17 39.19 -9.87
C VAL A 350 -16.54 39.27 -10.54
N PRO A 351 -16.60 39.32 -11.90
CA PRO A 351 -17.90 39.33 -12.60
C PRO A 351 -18.64 38.03 -12.29
N GLY A 352 -19.98 38.16 -12.11
CA GLY A 352 -20.83 36.98 -12.01
C GLY A 352 -20.71 36.14 -13.28
N VAL A 353 -20.64 34.81 -13.12
CA VAL A 353 -20.68 33.89 -14.25
C VAL A 353 -22.09 33.95 -14.81
N CYS A 354 -22.25 34.51 -16.01
CA CYS A 354 -23.49 34.35 -16.77
C CYS A 354 -23.54 32.86 -17.15
N GLY A 355 -24.56 32.14 -16.61
CA GLY A 355 -24.85 30.76 -16.94
C GLY A 355 -25.24 30.56 -18.40
#